data_9e1fc3f487755fa82421b97e8816f116
#
_entry.id   9e1fc3f487755fa82421b97e8816f116
#
_cell.length_a   1.000
_cell.length_b   1.000
_cell.length_c   1.000
_cell.angle_alpha   90.00
_cell.angle_beta   90.00
_cell.angle_gamma   90.00
#
_symmetry.space_group_name_H-M   'P 1'
#
loop_
_entity.id
_entity.type
_entity.pdbx_description
1 polymer ?
#
loop_
_entity_poly.entity_id
_entity_poly.type
_entity_poly.pdbx_seq_one_letter_code
_entity_poly.pdbx_strand_id
1 'polypeptide(L)'
;MSQDTSTPPTLKTQERLLIAASRMFADKGYQETTIAGICEQAQTNIASVNYHFKDKENLYLQAWRYAFQQDLKNHPSDGGIAEDTNAEQRLAGRIRSLIARIADPDSHFFAIVYKEMALQTNLLEKIMEQEINPERLAMIALITELLGKNATQKQIQFCHASIISQCFHLLKVKHLKVSDATRDYVMDLNDAALYAEHVVAFSLAGIKAIREQNLALTG
;
A
#
# COMPACT_ATOMS: atom_id res chain seq x y z
N MET A 1 12.87 -35.78 30.53
CA MET A 1 12.72 -34.39 30.06
C MET A 1 13.21 -34.35 28.63
N SER A 2 12.31 -34.56 27.68
CA SER A 2 12.65 -34.57 26.26
C SER A 2 12.49 -33.13 25.76
N GLN A 3 13.57 -32.52 25.30
CA GLN A 3 13.54 -31.21 24.63
C GLN A 3 12.98 -31.42 23.26
N ASP A 4 11.79 -30.89 23.03
CA ASP A 4 11.14 -30.80 21.73
C ASP A 4 11.82 -29.67 20.94
N THR A 5 12.85 -30.02 20.16
CA THR A 5 13.50 -29.13 19.21
C THR A 5 12.69 -29.14 17.92
N SER A 6 11.56 -28.40 17.92
CA SER A 6 10.84 -28.14 16.69
C SER A 6 11.67 -27.24 15.78
N THR A 7 12.34 -27.84 14.79
CA THR A 7 12.96 -27.12 13.68
C THR A 7 11.90 -26.24 13.01
N PRO A 8 12.14 -24.92 12.80
CA PRO A 8 11.16 -24.08 12.13
C PRO A 8 10.80 -24.66 10.77
N PRO A 9 9.52 -24.61 10.34
CA PRO A 9 9.09 -25.23 9.09
C PRO A 9 9.89 -24.63 7.92
N THR A 10 10.55 -25.49 7.17
CA THR A 10 11.32 -25.08 5.98
C THR A 10 10.35 -24.50 4.96
N LEU A 11 10.52 -23.22 4.62
CA LEU A 11 9.70 -22.53 3.62
C LEU A 11 9.73 -23.31 2.30
N LYS A 12 8.55 -23.41 1.64
CA LYS A 12 8.44 -24.03 0.31
C LYS A 12 9.26 -23.23 -0.72
N THR A 13 9.80 -23.90 -1.72
CA THR A 13 10.63 -23.27 -2.78
C THR A 13 9.93 -22.08 -3.43
N GLN A 14 8.62 -22.19 -3.71
CA GLN A 14 7.82 -21.10 -4.25
C GLN A 14 7.82 -19.87 -3.34
N GLU A 15 7.65 -20.05 -2.05
CA GLU A 15 7.62 -18.96 -1.07
C GLU A 15 8.99 -18.28 -0.94
N ARG A 16 10.08 -19.06 -0.91
CA ARG A 16 11.45 -18.50 -0.93
C ARG A 16 11.69 -17.64 -2.16
N LEU A 17 11.21 -18.09 -3.33
CA LEU A 17 11.29 -17.32 -4.57
C LEU A 17 10.48 -16.02 -4.49
N LEU A 18 9.26 -16.05 -3.94
CA LEU A 18 8.44 -14.84 -3.78
C LEU A 18 9.07 -13.84 -2.82
N ILE A 19 9.63 -14.28 -1.70
CA ILE A 19 10.35 -13.43 -0.74
C ILE A 19 11.57 -12.79 -1.41
N ALA A 20 12.42 -13.57 -2.07
CA ALA A 20 13.60 -13.06 -2.74
C ALA A 20 13.23 -12.10 -3.90
N ALA A 21 12.21 -12.45 -4.68
CA ALA A 21 11.74 -11.65 -5.80
C ALA A 21 11.14 -10.32 -5.33
N SER A 22 10.25 -10.31 -4.33
CA SER A 22 9.65 -9.08 -3.81
C SER A 22 10.71 -8.11 -3.29
N ARG A 23 11.72 -8.60 -2.57
CA ARG A 23 12.86 -7.80 -2.11
C ARG A 23 13.68 -7.24 -3.25
N MET A 24 14.09 -8.08 -4.20
CA MET A 24 14.92 -7.61 -5.33
C MET A 24 14.20 -6.63 -6.25
N PHE A 25 12.90 -6.85 -6.50
CA PHE A 25 12.10 -5.91 -7.27
C PHE A 25 11.88 -4.58 -6.53
N ALA A 26 11.71 -4.62 -5.22
CA ALA A 26 11.66 -3.41 -4.40
C ALA A 26 12.98 -2.63 -4.45
N ASP A 27 14.12 -3.32 -4.41
CA ASP A 27 15.45 -2.68 -4.39
C ASP A 27 15.87 -2.16 -5.77
N LYS A 28 15.68 -2.96 -6.83
CA LYS A 28 16.25 -2.70 -8.18
C LYS A 28 15.20 -2.36 -9.25
N GLY A 29 13.93 -2.65 -8.99
CA GLY A 29 12.87 -2.56 -10.00
C GLY A 29 12.87 -3.73 -10.99
N TYR A 30 11.86 -3.74 -11.87
CA TYR A 30 11.65 -4.85 -12.81
C TYR A 30 12.82 -5.05 -13.77
N GLN A 31 13.32 -3.96 -14.39
CA GLN A 31 14.32 -4.05 -15.47
C GLN A 31 15.66 -4.62 -14.99
N GLU A 32 16.18 -4.11 -13.87
CA GLU A 32 17.51 -4.45 -13.37
C GLU A 32 17.56 -5.76 -12.58
N THR A 33 16.42 -6.31 -12.18
CA THR A 33 16.35 -7.58 -11.48
C THR A 33 16.46 -8.74 -12.48
N THR A 34 17.33 -9.73 -12.19
CA THR A 34 17.50 -10.92 -13.02
C THR A 34 16.94 -12.17 -12.34
N ILE A 35 16.41 -13.13 -13.13
CA ILE A 35 15.96 -14.43 -12.61
C ILE A 35 17.11 -15.17 -11.92
N ALA A 36 18.32 -15.11 -12.47
CA ALA A 36 19.49 -15.74 -11.86
C ALA A 36 19.80 -15.19 -10.46
N GLY A 37 19.76 -13.86 -10.28
CA GLY A 37 19.95 -13.23 -8.97
C GLY A 37 18.86 -13.59 -7.97
N ILE A 38 17.59 -13.68 -8.41
CA ILE A 38 16.49 -14.14 -7.54
C ILE A 38 16.73 -15.60 -7.10
N CYS A 39 17.14 -16.48 -8.03
CA CYS A 39 17.43 -17.88 -7.73
C CYS A 39 18.58 -18.03 -6.73
N GLU A 40 19.64 -17.24 -6.90
CA GLU A 40 20.77 -17.21 -5.96
C GLU A 40 20.31 -16.81 -4.55
N GLN A 41 19.57 -15.70 -4.43
CA GLN A 41 19.04 -15.22 -3.14
C GLN A 41 18.05 -16.21 -2.51
N ALA A 42 17.23 -16.89 -3.32
CA ALA A 42 16.29 -17.91 -2.87
C ALA A 42 16.93 -19.29 -2.63
N GLN A 43 18.23 -19.45 -2.89
CA GLN A 43 18.94 -20.73 -2.83
C GLN A 43 18.23 -21.85 -3.63
N THR A 44 17.95 -21.54 -4.91
CA THR A 44 17.26 -22.43 -5.85
C THR A 44 17.84 -22.29 -7.26
N ASN A 45 17.21 -22.90 -8.26
CA ASN A 45 17.67 -22.86 -9.63
C ASN A 45 16.60 -22.29 -10.59
N ILE A 46 17.01 -21.96 -11.81
CA ILE A 46 16.14 -21.35 -12.83
C ILE A 46 14.98 -22.30 -13.20
N ALA A 47 15.17 -23.62 -13.17
CA ALA A 47 14.11 -24.58 -13.46
C ALA A 47 12.94 -24.45 -12.47
N SER A 48 13.20 -24.09 -11.21
CA SER A 48 12.17 -23.82 -10.20
C SER A 48 11.33 -22.58 -10.56
N VAL A 49 11.95 -21.52 -11.10
CA VAL A 49 11.21 -20.34 -11.56
C VAL A 49 10.33 -20.69 -12.74
N ASN A 50 10.87 -21.40 -13.74
CA ASN A 50 10.09 -21.84 -14.91
C ASN A 50 8.92 -22.74 -14.50
N TYR A 51 9.13 -23.64 -13.55
CA TYR A 51 8.09 -24.54 -13.03
C TYR A 51 6.97 -23.81 -12.32
N HIS A 52 7.30 -22.87 -11.41
CA HIS A 52 6.32 -22.20 -10.55
C HIS A 52 5.69 -20.96 -11.20
N PHE A 53 6.44 -20.23 -12.03
CA PHE A 53 6.06 -18.88 -12.49
C PHE A 53 6.10 -18.72 -14.01
N LYS A 54 6.71 -19.66 -14.76
CA LYS A 54 6.88 -19.64 -16.22
C LYS A 54 7.88 -18.59 -16.71
N ASP A 55 7.70 -17.34 -16.35
CA ASP A 55 8.52 -16.20 -16.81
C ASP A 55 8.70 -15.14 -15.71
N LYS A 56 9.54 -14.14 -16.03
CA LYS A 56 9.88 -13.04 -15.13
C LYS A 56 8.67 -12.12 -14.83
N GLU A 57 7.80 -11.91 -15.82
CA GLU A 57 6.64 -11.05 -15.68
C GLU A 57 5.66 -11.64 -14.66
N ASN A 58 5.33 -12.91 -14.81
CA ASN A 58 4.45 -13.58 -13.87
C ASN A 58 5.06 -13.70 -12.47
N LEU A 59 6.37 -13.97 -12.36
CA LEU A 59 7.07 -13.92 -11.07
C LEU A 59 6.96 -12.54 -10.44
N TYR A 60 7.13 -11.46 -11.22
CA TYR A 60 6.99 -10.09 -10.75
C TYR A 60 5.59 -9.79 -10.21
N LEU A 61 4.55 -10.11 -10.98
CA LEU A 61 3.16 -9.89 -10.55
C LEU A 61 2.84 -10.69 -9.28
N GLN A 62 3.29 -11.94 -9.19
CA GLN A 62 3.07 -12.75 -7.99
C GLN A 62 3.90 -12.29 -6.78
N ALA A 63 5.12 -11.82 -6.98
CA ALA A 63 5.95 -11.24 -5.92
C ALA A 63 5.34 -9.93 -5.39
N TRP A 64 4.81 -9.09 -6.27
CA TRP A 64 4.12 -7.87 -5.89
C TRP A 64 2.84 -8.17 -5.09
N ARG A 65 2.03 -9.11 -5.58
CA ARG A 65 0.85 -9.62 -4.85
C ARG A 65 1.22 -10.19 -3.49
N TYR A 66 2.28 -10.97 -3.42
CA TYR A 66 2.80 -11.52 -2.16
C TYR A 66 3.17 -10.39 -1.18
N ALA A 67 3.92 -9.37 -1.63
CA ALA A 67 4.28 -8.21 -0.81
C ALA A 67 3.04 -7.48 -0.29
N PHE A 68 2.03 -7.24 -1.15
CA PHE A 68 0.77 -6.63 -0.75
C PHE A 68 0.06 -7.43 0.35
N GLN A 69 -0.01 -8.74 0.21
CA GLN A 69 -0.63 -9.62 1.21
C GLN A 69 0.14 -9.63 2.53
N GLN A 70 1.48 -9.52 2.52
CA GLN A 70 2.26 -9.39 3.75
C GLN A 70 1.98 -8.04 4.43
N ASP A 71 1.93 -6.95 3.68
CA ASP A 71 1.56 -5.63 4.22
C ASP A 71 0.17 -5.66 4.89
N LEU A 72 -0.82 -6.32 4.27
CA LEU A 72 -2.16 -6.45 4.83
C LEU A 72 -2.24 -7.34 6.08
N LYS A 73 -1.34 -8.31 6.23
CA LYS A 73 -1.24 -9.10 7.47
C LYS A 73 -0.71 -8.27 8.63
N ASN A 74 0.27 -7.42 8.37
CA ASN A 74 0.87 -6.55 9.39
C ASN A 74 -0.03 -5.36 9.72
N HIS A 75 -0.67 -4.80 8.71
CA HIS A 75 -1.54 -3.62 8.80
C HIS A 75 -2.82 -3.88 7.98
N PRO A 76 -3.87 -4.48 8.59
CA PRO A 76 -5.15 -4.73 7.91
C PRO A 76 -5.73 -3.46 7.31
N SER A 77 -6.30 -3.54 6.10
CA SER A 77 -6.72 -2.37 5.33
C SER A 77 -7.80 -1.52 6.00
N ASP A 78 -8.63 -2.14 6.85
CA ASP A 78 -9.65 -1.49 7.67
C ASP A 78 -9.10 -0.85 8.96
N GLY A 79 -7.79 -1.05 9.25
CA GLY A 79 -7.14 -0.62 10.48
C GLY A 79 -7.61 -1.39 11.71
N GLY A 80 -8.21 -2.58 11.54
CA GLY A 80 -8.78 -3.39 12.62
C GLY A 80 -10.07 -2.81 13.20
N ILE A 81 -10.73 -1.89 12.49
CA ILE A 81 -11.99 -1.29 12.89
C ILE A 81 -13.16 -2.18 12.43
N ALA A 82 -14.06 -2.54 13.34
CA ALA A 82 -15.21 -3.37 13.05
C ALA A 82 -16.18 -2.72 12.05
N GLU A 83 -16.81 -3.52 11.19
CA GLU A 83 -17.71 -3.04 10.12
C GLU A 83 -18.97 -2.35 10.65
N ASP A 84 -19.43 -2.68 11.85
CA ASP A 84 -20.60 -2.07 12.51
C ASP A 84 -20.28 -0.72 13.18
N THR A 85 -19.02 -0.30 13.14
CA THR A 85 -18.60 1.01 13.64
C THR A 85 -19.02 2.12 12.65
N ASN A 86 -19.16 3.37 13.14
CA ASN A 86 -19.56 4.50 12.29
C ASN A 86 -18.56 4.76 11.16
N ALA A 87 -19.04 5.37 10.06
CA ALA A 87 -18.25 5.59 8.85
C ALA A 87 -17.01 6.46 9.07
N GLU A 88 -17.04 7.41 10.01
CA GLU A 88 -15.90 8.27 10.33
C GLU A 88 -14.74 7.45 10.92
N GLN A 89 -15.03 6.57 11.87
CA GLN A 89 -14.04 5.70 12.48
C GLN A 89 -13.50 4.67 11.50
N ARG A 90 -14.35 4.11 10.62
CA ARG A 90 -13.93 3.18 9.57
C ARG A 90 -13.02 3.86 8.54
N LEU A 91 -13.35 5.10 8.12
CA LEU A 91 -12.47 5.88 7.22
C LEU A 91 -11.14 6.23 7.90
N ALA A 92 -11.18 6.64 9.16
CA ALA A 92 -9.98 6.91 9.95
C ALA A 92 -9.06 5.68 10.07
N GLY A 93 -9.63 4.50 10.33
CA GLY A 93 -8.89 3.23 10.36
C GLY A 93 -8.16 2.95 9.05
N ARG A 94 -8.85 3.12 7.92
CA ARG A 94 -8.26 2.93 6.59
C ARG A 94 -7.12 3.91 6.29
N ILE A 95 -7.28 5.18 6.64
CA ILE A 95 -6.24 6.20 6.48
C ILE A 95 -5.00 5.85 7.31
N ARG A 96 -5.20 5.52 8.60
CA ARG A 96 -4.10 5.11 9.49
C ARG A 96 -3.38 3.88 8.98
N SER A 97 -4.11 2.86 8.57
CA SER A 97 -3.53 1.63 8.01
C SER A 97 -2.73 1.90 6.75
N LEU A 98 -3.26 2.70 5.81
CA LEU A 98 -2.54 3.03 4.57
C LEU A 98 -1.24 3.77 4.87
N ILE A 99 -1.26 4.75 5.76
CA ILE A 99 -0.08 5.51 6.17
C ILE A 99 0.92 4.59 6.88
N ALA A 100 0.48 3.72 7.79
CA ALA A 100 1.34 2.76 8.48
C ALA A 100 2.04 1.82 7.49
N ARG A 101 1.32 1.27 6.50
CA ARG A 101 1.91 0.43 5.43
C ARG A 101 2.94 1.17 4.58
N ILE A 102 2.68 2.43 4.22
CA ILE A 102 3.63 3.25 3.45
C ILE A 102 4.88 3.56 4.27
N ALA A 103 4.72 3.86 5.56
CA ALA A 103 5.81 4.17 6.46
C ALA A 103 6.65 2.95 6.86
N ASP A 104 6.08 1.75 6.81
CA ASP A 104 6.75 0.52 7.19
C ASP A 104 8.04 0.33 6.38
N PRO A 105 9.23 0.28 7.03
CA PRO A 105 10.51 0.11 6.33
C PRO A 105 10.61 -1.25 5.63
N ASP A 106 9.88 -2.26 6.11
CA ASP A 106 9.89 -3.62 5.56
C ASP A 106 8.83 -3.84 4.47
N SER A 107 8.01 -2.83 4.16
CA SER A 107 7.05 -2.89 3.06
C SER A 107 7.74 -2.87 1.70
N HIS A 108 7.79 -4.02 1.06
CA HIS A 108 8.27 -4.14 -0.32
C HIS A 108 7.22 -3.69 -1.34
N PHE A 109 5.94 -3.78 -1.00
CA PHE A 109 4.85 -3.39 -1.89
C PHE A 109 4.96 -1.93 -2.33
N PHE A 110 5.03 -1.00 -1.37
CA PHE A 110 5.11 0.43 -1.69
C PHE A 110 6.44 0.84 -2.32
N ALA A 111 7.53 0.13 -2.05
CA ALA A 111 8.80 0.34 -2.75
C ALA A 111 8.69 -0.03 -4.24
N ILE A 112 7.98 -1.13 -4.57
CA ILE A 112 7.70 -1.52 -5.96
C ILE A 112 6.76 -0.49 -6.62
N VAL A 113 5.68 -0.07 -5.93
CA VAL A 113 4.75 0.96 -6.43
C VAL A 113 5.49 2.24 -6.80
N TYR A 114 6.38 2.71 -5.93
CA TYR A 114 7.16 3.92 -6.19
C TYR A 114 8.01 3.82 -7.46
N LYS A 115 8.67 2.69 -7.67
CA LYS A 115 9.47 2.45 -8.89
C LYS A 115 8.60 2.37 -10.15
N GLU A 116 7.45 1.71 -10.06
CA GLU A 116 6.50 1.61 -11.18
C GLU A 116 5.90 2.97 -11.56
N MET A 117 5.62 3.84 -10.59
CA MET A 117 5.17 5.21 -10.88
C MET A 117 6.22 6.02 -11.68
N ALA A 118 7.51 5.71 -11.52
CA ALA A 118 8.60 6.35 -12.26
C ALA A 118 8.83 5.73 -13.65
N LEU A 119 8.64 4.41 -13.78
CA LEU A 119 8.98 3.65 -15.00
C LEU A 119 7.78 3.39 -15.91
N GLN A 120 6.55 3.52 -15.40
CA GLN A 120 5.28 3.36 -16.11
C GLN A 120 5.20 2.09 -16.95
N THR A 121 5.49 0.94 -16.36
CA THR A 121 5.30 -0.34 -17.05
C THR A 121 3.79 -0.67 -17.12
N ASN A 122 3.37 -1.42 -18.15
CA ASN A 122 1.98 -1.90 -18.25
C ASN A 122 1.59 -2.90 -17.14
N LEU A 123 2.54 -3.28 -16.29
CA LEU A 123 2.34 -4.22 -15.18
C LEU A 123 1.62 -3.57 -13.99
N LEU A 124 1.81 -2.25 -13.81
CA LEU A 124 1.11 -1.49 -12.79
C LEU A 124 -0.42 -1.59 -12.96
N GLU A 125 -0.93 -1.46 -14.18
CA GLU A 125 -2.38 -1.52 -14.45
C GLU A 125 -2.99 -2.85 -13.99
N LYS A 126 -2.31 -3.98 -14.28
CA LYS A 126 -2.76 -5.32 -13.87
C LYS A 126 -2.89 -5.44 -12.33
N ILE A 127 -1.92 -4.92 -11.59
CA ILE A 127 -1.94 -4.94 -10.12
C ILE A 127 -2.99 -3.98 -9.57
N MET A 128 -3.11 -2.77 -10.16
CA MET A 128 -4.11 -1.79 -9.75
C MET A 128 -5.52 -2.36 -9.85
N GLU A 129 -5.85 -3.06 -10.93
CA GLU A 129 -7.17 -3.65 -11.11
C GLU A 129 -7.47 -4.78 -10.13
N GLN A 130 -6.51 -5.67 -9.90
CA GLN A 130 -6.73 -6.92 -9.18
C GLN A 130 -6.61 -6.77 -7.67
N GLU A 131 -5.63 -6.00 -7.19
CA GLU A 131 -5.29 -5.93 -5.76
C GLU A 131 -5.68 -4.59 -5.11
N ILE A 132 -5.47 -3.48 -5.82
CA ILE A 132 -5.67 -2.14 -5.23
C ILE A 132 -7.12 -1.66 -5.41
N ASN A 133 -7.78 -2.04 -6.49
CA ASN A 133 -9.13 -1.58 -6.78
C ASN A 133 -10.17 -1.93 -5.70
N PRO A 134 -10.16 -3.12 -5.07
CA PRO A 134 -11.05 -3.43 -3.95
C PRO A 134 -10.88 -2.45 -2.78
N GLU A 135 -9.63 -2.13 -2.41
CA GLU A 135 -9.33 -1.19 -1.34
C GLU A 135 -9.79 0.24 -1.67
N ARG A 136 -9.58 0.65 -2.91
CA ARG A 136 -10.05 1.93 -3.44
C ARG A 136 -11.57 2.03 -3.38
N LEU A 137 -12.30 1.01 -3.82
CA LEU A 137 -13.75 0.98 -3.81
C LEU A 137 -14.32 1.03 -2.39
N ALA A 138 -13.70 0.32 -1.45
CA ALA A 138 -14.10 0.35 -0.04
C ALA A 138 -13.94 1.76 0.57
N MET A 139 -12.85 2.46 0.25
CA MET A 139 -12.66 3.86 0.70
C MET A 139 -13.67 4.81 0.04
N ILE A 140 -13.93 4.66 -1.26
CA ILE A 140 -14.94 5.43 -1.98
C ILE A 140 -16.33 5.24 -1.39
N ALA A 141 -16.69 4.01 -1.00
CA ALA A 141 -17.98 3.72 -0.36
C ALA A 141 -18.15 4.50 0.94
N LEU A 142 -17.12 4.54 1.81
CA LEU A 142 -17.13 5.31 3.05
C LEU A 142 -17.24 6.81 2.81
N ILE A 143 -16.49 7.33 1.85
CA ILE A 143 -16.58 8.75 1.46
C ILE A 143 -17.99 9.09 0.97
N THR A 144 -18.59 8.21 0.18
CA THR A 144 -19.97 8.38 -0.34
C THR A 144 -20.98 8.39 0.82
N GLU A 145 -20.83 7.46 1.77
CA GLU A 145 -21.68 7.40 2.97
C GLU A 145 -21.60 8.71 3.78
N LEU A 146 -20.38 9.22 4.00
CA LEU A 146 -20.12 10.44 4.78
C LEU A 146 -20.62 11.71 4.09
N LEU A 147 -20.46 11.82 2.77
CA LEU A 147 -20.95 12.97 1.99
C LEU A 147 -22.48 13.00 1.88
N GLY A 148 -23.14 11.83 1.96
CA GLY A 148 -24.58 11.69 1.92
C GLY A 148 -25.17 11.75 0.49
N LYS A 149 -26.52 11.70 0.43
CA LYS A 149 -27.28 11.46 -0.81
C LYS A 149 -27.13 12.54 -1.90
N ASN A 150 -26.81 13.76 -1.49
CA ASN A 150 -26.70 14.91 -2.41
C ASN A 150 -25.28 15.06 -2.99
N ALA A 151 -24.35 14.15 -2.69
CA ALA A 151 -23.01 14.20 -3.20
C ALA A 151 -22.93 13.89 -4.70
N THR A 152 -22.22 14.73 -5.43
CA THR A 152 -21.93 14.46 -6.84
C THR A 152 -20.75 13.48 -6.97
N GLN A 153 -20.72 12.75 -8.10
CA GLN A 153 -19.59 11.85 -8.41
C GLN A 153 -18.23 12.58 -8.39
N LYS A 154 -18.20 13.83 -8.84
CA LYS A 154 -16.98 14.66 -8.82
C LYS A 154 -16.51 14.96 -7.39
N GLN A 155 -17.41 15.29 -6.47
CA GLN A 155 -17.06 15.52 -5.07
C GLN A 155 -16.49 14.27 -4.42
N ILE A 156 -17.08 13.09 -4.66
CA ILE A 156 -16.57 11.81 -4.17
C ILE A 156 -15.15 11.57 -4.72
N GLN A 157 -14.93 11.75 -6.03
CA GLN A 157 -13.62 11.61 -6.65
C GLN A 157 -12.60 12.58 -6.08
N PHE A 158 -12.96 13.85 -5.84
CA PHE A 158 -12.05 14.86 -5.30
C PHE A 158 -11.70 14.58 -3.84
N CYS A 159 -12.65 14.17 -3.01
CA CYS A 159 -12.38 13.75 -1.63
C CYS A 159 -11.42 12.55 -1.60
N HIS A 160 -11.70 11.52 -2.42
CA HIS A 160 -10.82 10.36 -2.54
C HIS A 160 -9.40 10.77 -2.98
N ALA A 161 -9.29 11.57 -4.06
CA ALA A 161 -8.00 12.04 -4.56
C ALA A 161 -7.23 12.85 -3.50
N SER A 162 -7.90 13.73 -2.75
CA SER A 162 -7.29 14.52 -1.67
C SER A 162 -6.74 13.64 -0.56
N ILE A 163 -7.49 12.64 -0.11
CA ILE A 163 -7.05 11.69 0.93
C ILE A 163 -5.84 10.89 0.45
N ILE A 164 -5.96 10.26 -0.73
CA ILE A 164 -4.89 9.41 -1.27
C ILE A 164 -3.62 10.23 -1.52
N SER A 165 -3.73 11.45 -2.05
CA SER A 165 -2.55 12.30 -2.31
C SER A 165 -1.81 12.66 -1.02
N GLN A 166 -2.52 12.91 0.07
CA GLN A 166 -1.89 13.13 1.38
C GLN A 166 -1.17 11.87 1.85
N CYS A 167 -1.81 10.70 1.81
CA CYS A 167 -1.18 9.44 2.21
C CYS A 167 0.08 9.14 1.37
N PHE A 168 -0.01 9.28 0.05
CA PHE A 168 1.11 9.01 -0.87
C PHE A 168 2.21 10.07 -0.83
N HIS A 169 1.99 11.22 -0.18
CA HIS A 169 3.05 12.17 0.09
C HIS A 169 4.20 11.54 0.88
N LEU A 170 3.88 10.70 1.87
CA LEU A 170 4.86 9.90 2.62
C LEU A 170 5.76 9.05 1.74
N LEU A 171 5.20 8.46 0.67
CA LEU A 171 5.98 7.64 -0.24
C LEU A 171 7.06 8.46 -0.96
N LYS A 172 6.76 9.71 -1.30
CA LYS A 172 7.76 10.65 -1.85
C LYS A 172 8.83 10.99 -0.79
N VAL A 173 8.41 11.31 0.43
CA VAL A 173 9.32 11.63 1.53
C VAL A 173 10.27 10.47 1.82
N LYS A 174 9.78 9.24 1.87
CA LYS A 174 10.57 8.01 2.10
C LYS A 174 11.73 7.84 1.10
N HIS A 175 11.56 8.32 -0.13
CA HIS A 175 12.55 8.18 -1.20
C HIS A 175 13.27 9.50 -1.55
N LEU A 176 12.97 10.59 -0.84
CA LEU A 176 13.58 11.89 -1.08
C LEU A 176 14.98 11.94 -0.46
N LYS A 177 15.97 12.27 -1.25
CA LYS A 177 17.31 12.63 -0.75
C LYS A 177 17.28 14.07 -0.28
N VAL A 178 17.16 14.29 1.02
CA VAL A 178 17.07 15.61 1.63
C VAL A 178 18.47 16.11 1.96
N SER A 179 18.82 17.33 1.51
CA SER A 179 20.01 18.03 1.98
C SER A 179 19.77 18.61 3.38
N ASP A 180 20.83 18.84 4.15
CA ASP A 180 20.72 19.43 5.50
C ASP A 180 20.02 20.81 5.48
N ALA A 181 20.20 21.58 4.40
CA ALA A 181 19.58 22.90 4.22
C ALA A 181 18.04 22.87 4.07
N THR A 182 17.46 21.72 3.71
CA THR A 182 16.01 21.57 3.47
C THR A 182 15.34 20.61 4.45
N ARG A 183 16.09 20.02 5.37
CA ARG A 183 15.60 19.00 6.32
C ARG A 183 14.45 19.51 7.19
N ASP A 184 14.52 20.76 7.65
CA ASP A 184 13.50 21.36 8.51
C ASP A 184 12.14 21.58 7.82
N TYR A 185 12.11 21.49 6.49
CA TYR A 185 10.89 21.64 5.67
C TYR A 185 10.33 20.32 5.19
N VAL A 186 10.98 19.19 5.50
CA VAL A 186 10.55 17.86 5.08
C VAL A 186 10.10 17.08 6.31
N MET A 187 8.90 16.52 6.22
CA MET A 187 8.34 15.72 7.31
C MET A 187 9.25 14.53 7.64
N ASP A 188 9.46 14.25 8.93
CA ASP A 188 10.16 13.04 9.38
C ASP A 188 9.22 11.83 9.29
N LEU A 189 9.74 10.70 8.79
CA LEU A 189 8.98 9.43 8.76
C LEU A 189 8.68 8.92 10.18
N ASN A 190 9.46 9.31 11.19
CA ASN A 190 9.17 9.01 12.58
C ASN A 190 7.86 9.66 13.07
N ASP A 191 7.38 10.70 12.39
CA ASP A 191 6.12 11.37 12.67
C ASP A 191 4.92 10.77 11.91
N ALA A 192 5.10 9.64 11.23
CA ALA A 192 4.05 9.04 10.39
C ALA A 192 2.72 8.82 11.14
N ALA A 193 2.78 8.43 12.41
CA ALA A 193 1.58 8.26 13.24
C ALA A 193 0.87 9.60 13.50
N LEU A 194 1.61 10.66 13.83
CA LEU A 194 1.07 12.02 14.02
C LEU A 194 0.50 12.56 12.71
N TYR A 195 1.20 12.30 11.60
CA TYR A 195 0.72 12.67 10.28
C TYR A 195 -0.58 11.95 9.91
N ALA A 196 -0.73 10.67 10.28
CA ALA A 196 -1.97 9.94 10.06
C ALA A 196 -3.15 10.61 10.77
N GLU A 197 -2.98 11.03 12.03
CA GLU A 197 -4.03 11.75 12.76
C GLU A 197 -4.36 13.10 12.11
N HIS A 198 -3.36 13.81 11.61
CA HIS A 198 -3.57 15.05 10.87
C HIS A 198 -4.40 14.79 9.58
N VAL A 199 -4.03 13.78 8.79
CA VAL A 199 -4.75 13.42 7.55
C VAL A 199 -6.20 13.02 7.86
N VAL A 200 -6.42 12.26 8.94
CA VAL A 200 -7.77 11.89 9.40
C VAL A 200 -8.59 13.13 9.72
N ALA A 201 -8.08 14.00 10.60
CA ALA A 201 -8.79 15.20 11.04
C ALA A 201 -9.11 16.14 9.86
N PHE A 202 -8.12 16.39 9.00
CA PHE A 202 -8.27 17.25 7.82
C PHE A 202 -9.29 16.67 6.83
N SER A 203 -9.26 15.36 6.57
CA SER A 203 -10.14 14.69 5.63
C SER A 203 -11.60 14.69 6.13
N LEU A 204 -11.83 14.36 7.40
CA LEU A 204 -13.17 14.37 7.99
C LEU A 204 -13.77 15.77 8.03
N ALA A 205 -12.97 16.78 8.38
CA ALA A 205 -13.41 18.18 8.36
C ALA A 205 -13.78 18.64 6.93
N GLY A 206 -12.97 18.28 5.93
CA GLY A 206 -13.23 18.61 4.54
C GLY A 206 -14.52 17.93 4.01
N ILE A 207 -14.70 16.64 4.29
CA ILE A 207 -15.91 15.89 3.91
C ILE A 207 -17.14 16.52 4.57
N LYS A 208 -17.06 16.86 5.86
CA LYS A 208 -18.16 17.51 6.60
C LYS A 208 -18.54 18.85 5.98
N ALA A 209 -17.56 19.69 5.67
CA ALA A 209 -17.80 20.98 5.03
C ALA A 209 -18.52 20.88 3.67
N ILE A 210 -18.08 19.92 2.82
CA ILE A 210 -18.71 19.65 1.52
C ILE A 210 -20.14 19.14 1.70
N ARG A 211 -20.39 18.25 2.66
CA ARG A 211 -21.72 17.75 3.00
C ARG A 211 -22.66 18.89 3.43
N GLU A 212 -22.20 19.79 4.28
CA GLU A 212 -22.99 20.95 4.76
C GLU A 212 -23.33 21.90 3.61
N GLN A 213 -22.40 22.15 2.69
CA GLN A 213 -22.67 22.94 1.47
C GLN A 213 -23.76 22.29 0.61
N ASN A 214 -23.72 20.97 0.44
CA ASN A 214 -24.74 20.25 -0.34
C ASN A 214 -26.13 20.34 0.27
N LEU A 215 -26.24 20.31 1.61
CA LEU A 215 -27.51 20.47 2.30
C LEU A 215 -28.07 21.88 2.16
N ALA A 216 -27.22 22.91 2.21
CA ALA A 216 -27.63 24.30 2.05
C ALA A 216 -28.12 24.64 0.64
N LEU A 217 -27.69 23.88 -0.40
CA LEU A 217 -28.13 24.09 -1.78
C LEU A 217 -29.45 23.39 -2.11
N THR A 218 -29.95 22.50 -1.24
CA THR A 218 -31.13 21.66 -1.47
C THR A 218 -32.30 21.97 -0.54
N GLY A 219 -32.12 22.87 0.45
CA GLY A 219 -33.14 23.41 1.35
C GLY A 219 -33.58 24.82 0.92
#